data_0d36a6c15a6f61428fd8a1da3312c641
#
_entry.id   0d36a6c15a6f61428fd8a1da3312c641
#
_cell.length_a   1.000
_cell.length_b   1.000
_cell.length_c   1.000
_cell.angle_alpha   90.00
_cell.angle_beta   90.00
_cell.angle_gamma   90.00
#
_symmetry.space_group_name_H-M   'P 1'
#
loop_
_entity.id
_entity.type
_entity.pdbx_description
1 polymer ?
#
loop_
_entity_poly.entity_id
_entity_poly.type
_entity_poly.pdbx_seq_one_letter_code
_entity_poly.pdbx_strand_id
1 'polypeptide(L)'
;MEQFKFQFAYRVGVADINFGGHVANSAVLNFFQDARIAYLAALGPYSEIDLGGCGIIMPEAHVYFRKEMFLGDQLSIGVKSRNLKRSSWVMEYRIERNAELTAEGETPLICFNYQTRKPCRIPAEFREVLAAFEVL
;
A
#
# COMPACT_ATOMS: atom_id res chain seq x y z
N MET A 1 -3.40 12.81 -8.26
CA MET A 1 -2.36 11.75 -8.27
C MET A 1 -0.92 12.23 -8.47
N GLU A 2 -0.72 13.49 -8.68
CA GLU A 2 0.60 14.01 -8.98
C GLU A 2 1.65 13.74 -7.90
N GLN A 3 1.25 13.77 -6.63
CA GLN A 3 2.15 13.51 -5.53
C GLN A 3 2.49 12.04 -5.33
N PHE A 4 1.92 11.14 -6.13
CA PHE A 4 2.20 9.71 -6.07
C PHE A 4 3.03 9.29 -7.27
N LYS A 5 4.33 9.09 -7.08
CA LYS A 5 5.21 8.62 -8.15
C LYS A 5 4.87 7.21 -8.61
N PHE A 6 4.44 6.36 -7.67
CA PHE A 6 4.05 5.00 -7.99
C PHE A 6 2.53 4.90 -8.09
N GLN A 7 2.06 4.32 -9.17
CA GLN A 7 0.63 4.10 -9.40
C GLN A 7 0.44 2.70 -9.95
N PHE A 8 -0.55 2.00 -9.42
CA PHE A 8 -0.89 0.63 -9.77
C PHE A 8 -2.28 0.63 -10.43
N ALA A 9 -2.37 0.05 -11.64
CA ALA A 9 -3.63 -0.04 -12.34
C ALA A 9 -4.38 -1.31 -11.93
N TYR A 10 -5.65 -1.16 -11.61
CA TYR A 10 -6.47 -2.30 -11.20
C TYR A 10 -7.88 -2.17 -11.79
N ARG A 11 -8.42 -3.27 -12.30
CA ARG A 11 -9.81 -3.31 -12.77
C ARG A 11 -10.66 -4.08 -11.78
N VAL A 12 -11.75 -3.48 -11.32
CA VAL A 12 -12.65 -4.10 -10.35
C VAL A 12 -13.26 -5.37 -10.92
N GLY A 13 -13.08 -6.49 -10.21
CA GLY A 13 -13.60 -7.79 -10.60
C GLY A 13 -14.82 -8.21 -9.80
N VAL A 14 -15.44 -9.31 -10.21
CA VAL A 14 -16.65 -9.85 -9.56
C VAL A 14 -16.41 -10.13 -8.07
N ALA A 15 -15.25 -10.66 -7.72
CA ALA A 15 -14.93 -11.00 -6.33
C ALA A 15 -14.87 -9.79 -5.39
N ASP A 16 -14.75 -8.58 -5.95
CA ASP A 16 -14.66 -7.35 -5.18
C ASP A 16 -16.02 -6.77 -4.81
N ILE A 17 -17.09 -7.28 -5.40
CA ILE A 17 -18.43 -6.70 -5.28
C ILE A 17 -19.19 -7.34 -4.13
N ASN A 18 -19.88 -6.51 -3.35
CA ASN A 18 -20.72 -6.97 -2.26
C ASN A 18 -22.18 -7.19 -2.74
N PHE A 19 -23.02 -7.58 -1.81
CA PHE A 19 -24.44 -7.83 -2.07
C PHE A 19 -25.17 -6.60 -2.62
N GLY A 20 -24.73 -5.40 -2.24
CA GLY A 20 -25.32 -4.13 -2.69
C GLY A 20 -24.93 -3.72 -4.11
N GLY A 21 -24.10 -4.50 -4.80
CA GLY A 21 -23.74 -4.25 -6.19
C GLY A 21 -22.58 -3.27 -6.39
N HIS A 22 -21.88 -2.88 -5.35
CA HIS A 22 -20.69 -2.04 -5.45
C HIS A 22 -19.52 -2.69 -4.69
N VAL A 23 -18.32 -2.14 -4.89
CA VAL A 23 -17.12 -2.66 -4.24
C VAL A 23 -17.33 -2.72 -2.73
N ALA A 24 -17.04 -3.88 -2.14
CA ALA A 24 -17.13 -4.07 -0.71
C ALA A 24 -16.08 -3.24 0.02
N ASN A 25 -16.44 -2.69 1.18
CA ASN A 25 -15.48 -1.93 1.98
C ASN A 25 -14.22 -2.74 2.29
N SER A 26 -14.39 -4.04 2.57
CA SER A 26 -13.27 -4.93 2.84
C SER A 26 -12.35 -5.13 1.64
N ALA A 27 -12.86 -5.01 0.42
CA ALA A 27 -12.06 -5.18 -0.80
C ALA A 27 -11.05 -4.04 -0.96
N VAL A 28 -11.33 -2.87 -0.41
CA VAL A 28 -10.42 -1.72 -0.51
C VAL A 28 -9.08 -1.99 0.17
N LEU A 29 -9.10 -2.70 1.30
CA LEU A 29 -7.86 -3.12 1.97
C LEU A 29 -7.05 -4.08 1.10
N ASN A 30 -7.72 -4.94 0.34
CA ASN A 30 -7.05 -5.83 -0.61
C ASN A 30 -6.44 -5.03 -1.76
N PHE A 31 -7.11 -3.98 -2.22
CA PHE A 31 -6.56 -3.10 -3.26
C PHE A 31 -5.29 -2.42 -2.78
N PHE A 32 -5.29 -1.95 -1.53
CA PHE A 32 -4.10 -1.37 -0.92
C PHE A 32 -2.97 -2.41 -0.84
N GLN A 33 -3.28 -3.63 -0.46
CA GLN A 33 -2.30 -4.70 -0.37
C GLN A 33 -1.69 -5.02 -1.73
N ASP A 34 -2.52 -5.19 -2.76
CA ASP A 34 -2.03 -5.45 -4.11
C ASP A 34 -1.08 -4.34 -4.58
N ALA A 35 -1.48 -3.09 -4.34
CA ALA A 35 -0.67 -1.94 -4.72
C ALA A 35 0.64 -1.88 -3.91
N ARG A 36 0.59 -2.21 -2.62
CA ARG A 36 1.77 -2.23 -1.75
C ARG A 36 2.76 -3.31 -2.21
N ILE A 37 2.26 -4.49 -2.56
CA ILE A 37 3.10 -5.57 -3.08
C ILE A 37 3.81 -5.12 -4.36
N ALA A 38 3.06 -4.50 -5.28
CA ALA A 38 3.63 -3.98 -6.52
C ALA A 38 4.63 -2.86 -6.28
N TYR A 39 4.35 -1.98 -5.32
CA TYR A 39 5.23 -0.89 -4.94
C TYR A 39 6.59 -1.40 -4.45
N LEU A 40 6.57 -2.37 -3.54
CA LEU A 40 7.81 -2.95 -3.02
C LEU A 40 8.60 -3.64 -4.13
N ALA A 41 7.92 -4.39 -5.00
CA ALA A 41 8.57 -5.06 -6.12
C ALA A 41 9.18 -4.07 -7.11
N ALA A 42 8.59 -2.90 -7.26
CA ALA A 42 9.11 -1.85 -8.15
C ALA A 42 10.36 -1.18 -7.59
N LEU A 43 10.55 -1.19 -6.27
CA LEU A 43 11.72 -0.59 -5.62
C LEU A 43 12.96 -1.50 -5.71
N GLY A 44 12.78 -2.78 -5.94
CA GLY A 44 13.87 -3.74 -5.98
C GLY A 44 13.37 -5.15 -5.67
N PRO A 45 14.24 -6.08 -5.28
CA PRO A 45 13.84 -7.45 -4.94
C PRO A 45 13.22 -7.51 -3.54
N TYR A 46 12.18 -6.72 -3.32
CA TYR A 46 11.56 -6.57 -2.01
C TYR A 46 10.13 -7.12 -1.99
N SER A 47 9.73 -7.66 -0.85
CA SER A 47 8.39 -8.14 -0.60
C SER A 47 8.01 -7.86 0.86
N GLU A 48 6.76 -8.12 1.20
CA GLU A 48 6.28 -7.92 2.57
C GLU A 48 6.96 -8.85 3.58
N ILE A 49 7.52 -9.96 3.12
CA ILE A 49 8.23 -10.91 3.99
C ILE A 49 9.74 -10.76 3.93
N ASP A 50 10.26 -10.00 2.98
CA ASP A 50 11.70 -9.83 2.80
C ASP A 50 12.07 -8.46 2.26
N LEU A 51 12.57 -7.61 3.16
CA LEU A 51 13.13 -6.30 2.82
C LEU A 51 14.67 -6.33 2.90
N GLY A 52 15.25 -7.52 3.00
CA GLY A 52 16.70 -7.69 3.18
C GLY A 52 17.05 -8.08 4.60
N GLY A 53 16.42 -9.15 5.11
CA GLY A 53 16.68 -9.70 6.44
C GLY A 53 15.50 -9.63 7.39
N CYS A 54 14.49 -8.86 7.06
CA CYS A 54 13.23 -8.84 7.81
C CYS A 54 12.09 -8.53 6.87
N GLY A 55 10.87 -8.74 7.33
CA GLY A 55 9.66 -8.37 6.61
C GLY A 55 8.94 -7.24 7.32
N ILE A 56 7.64 -7.14 7.09
CA ILE A 56 6.81 -6.12 7.72
C ILE A 56 5.57 -6.75 8.34
N ILE A 57 5.03 -6.06 9.34
CA ILE A 57 3.69 -6.31 9.86
C ILE A 57 2.93 -4.98 9.80
N MET A 58 1.61 -5.09 9.72
CA MET A 58 0.71 -3.94 9.64
C MET A 58 -0.17 -3.94 10.90
N PRO A 59 0.14 -3.11 11.90
CA PRO A 59 -0.62 -3.13 13.16
C PRO A 59 -1.99 -2.48 13.07
N GLU A 60 -2.18 -1.60 12.08
CA GLU A 60 -3.44 -0.88 11.91
C GLU A 60 -3.59 -0.38 10.48
N ALA A 61 -4.81 -0.03 10.11
CA ALA A 61 -5.12 0.54 8.81
C ALA A 61 -6.24 1.57 8.98
N HIS A 62 -6.11 2.69 8.27
CA HIS A 62 -7.13 3.74 8.24
C HIS A 62 -7.59 3.88 6.81
N VAL A 63 -8.91 3.73 6.60
CA VAL A 63 -9.50 3.80 5.26
C VAL A 63 -10.63 4.80 5.27
N TYR A 64 -10.67 5.65 4.26
CA TYR A 64 -11.71 6.65 4.08
C TYR A 64 -12.40 6.38 2.75
N PHE A 65 -13.69 6.04 2.81
CA PHE A 65 -14.51 5.75 1.64
C PHE A 65 -15.16 7.05 1.19
N ARG A 66 -14.85 7.48 -0.03
CA ARG A 66 -15.32 8.78 -0.54
C ARG A 66 -16.42 8.63 -1.58
N LYS A 67 -16.29 7.66 -2.48
CA LYS A 67 -17.29 7.37 -3.51
C LYS A 67 -17.35 5.88 -3.80
N GLU A 68 -18.51 5.42 -4.23
CA GLU A 68 -18.70 4.02 -4.60
C GLU A 68 -17.89 3.67 -5.86
N MET A 69 -17.45 2.43 -5.91
CA MET A 69 -16.78 1.86 -7.07
C MET A 69 -17.58 0.64 -7.52
N PHE A 70 -17.56 0.36 -8.82
CA PHE A 70 -18.42 -0.65 -9.42
C PHE A 70 -17.64 -1.64 -10.27
N LEU A 71 -18.27 -2.77 -10.58
CA LEU A 71 -17.69 -3.81 -11.43
C LEU A 71 -17.19 -3.20 -12.74
N GLY A 72 -15.96 -3.55 -13.09
CA GLY A 72 -15.35 -3.10 -14.33
C GLY A 72 -14.69 -1.73 -14.29
N ASP A 73 -14.84 -1.00 -13.19
CA ASP A 73 -14.17 0.29 -13.03
C ASP A 73 -12.66 0.12 -13.15
N GLN A 74 -12.03 1.01 -13.90
CA GLN A 74 -10.59 1.09 -14.01
C GLN A 74 -10.08 2.05 -12.95
N LEU A 75 -9.27 1.51 -12.04
CA LEU A 75 -8.75 2.27 -10.91
C LEU A 75 -7.27 2.54 -11.08
N SER A 76 -6.84 3.68 -10.59
CA SER A 76 -5.43 3.99 -10.38
C SER A 76 -5.20 4.09 -8.88
N ILE A 77 -4.28 3.29 -8.36
CA ILE A 77 -4.00 3.25 -6.93
C ILE A 77 -2.59 3.79 -6.70
N GLY A 78 -2.50 4.98 -6.14
CA GLY A 78 -1.23 5.58 -5.80
C GLY A 78 -0.75 5.06 -4.45
N VAL A 79 0.55 4.83 -4.33
CA VAL A 79 1.20 4.44 -3.07
C VAL A 79 2.41 5.32 -2.87
N LYS A 80 2.58 5.83 -1.66
CA LYS A 80 3.80 6.53 -1.27
C LYS A 80 4.11 6.28 0.19
N SER A 81 5.33 6.57 0.58
CA SER A 81 5.81 6.36 1.95
C SER A 81 6.19 7.68 2.60
N ARG A 82 5.98 7.77 3.90
CA ARG A 82 6.35 8.94 4.70
C ARG A 82 6.69 8.51 6.13
N ASN A 83 7.17 9.45 6.94
CA ASN A 83 7.47 9.23 8.35
C ASN A 83 8.42 8.06 8.59
N LEU A 84 9.53 8.07 7.86
CA LEU A 84 10.55 7.04 7.97
C LEU A 84 11.23 7.13 9.33
N LYS A 85 11.01 6.12 10.17
CA LYS A 85 11.59 6.02 11.50
C LYS A 85 12.59 4.86 11.53
N ARG A 86 13.11 4.53 12.71
CA ARG A 86 14.12 3.47 12.85
C ARG A 86 13.60 2.10 12.40
N SER A 87 12.39 1.75 12.80
CA SER A 87 11.81 0.42 12.58
C SER A 87 10.46 0.45 11.90
N SER A 88 9.98 1.63 11.50
CA SER A 88 8.62 1.78 10.98
C SER A 88 8.52 2.94 10.02
N TRP A 89 7.46 2.94 9.23
CA TRP A 89 7.09 4.07 8.38
C TRP A 89 5.61 3.96 8.04
N VAL A 90 5.09 4.95 7.34
CA VAL A 90 3.67 4.97 6.96
C VAL A 90 3.56 4.92 5.44
N MET A 91 2.72 4.03 4.92
CA MET A 91 2.32 4.07 3.52
C MET A 91 0.97 4.76 3.40
N GLU A 92 0.88 5.67 2.43
CA GLU A 92 -0.36 6.33 2.06
C GLU A 92 -0.85 5.78 0.74
N TYR A 93 -2.18 5.71 0.61
CA TYR A 93 -2.83 5.20 -0.60
C TYR A 93 -3.90 6.17 -1.06
N ARG A 94 -4.05 6.27 -2.38
CA ARG A 94 -5.12 7.04 -2.99
C ARG A 94 -5.65 6.26 -4.18
N ILE A 95 -6.97 6.04 -4.21
CA ILE A 95 -7.62 5.36 -5.31
C ILE A 95 -8.44 6.38 -6.09
N GLU A 96 -8.19 6.44 -7.40
CA GLU A 96 -8.93 7.30 -8.31
C GLU A 96 -9.55 6.49 -9.44
N ARG A 97 -10.72 6.93 -9.85
CA ARG A 97 -11.40 6.47 -11.05
C ARG A 97 -11.70 7.71 -11.88
N ASN A 98 -11.16 7.77 -13.11
CA ASN A 98 -11.34 8.94 -13.98
C ASN A 98 -10.97 10.25 -13.28
N ALA A 99 -9.82 10.26 -12.61
CA ALA A 99 -9.28 11.39 -11.84
C ALA A 99 -10.15 11.81 -10.65
N GLU A 100 -11.12 10.99 -10.27
CA GLU A 100 -11.99 11.25 -9.14
C GLU A 100 -11.59 10.39 -7.95
N LEU A 101 -11.40 11.00 -6.78
CA LEU A 101 -11.06 10.30 -5.55
C LEU A 101 -12.21 9.40 -5.11
N THR A 102 -11.96 8.09 -5.02
CA THR A 102 -12.96 7.12 -4.55
C THR A 102 -12.65 6.61 -3.15
N ALA A 103 -11.37 6.41 -2.83
CA ALA A 103 -10.96 5.99 -1.50
C ALA A 103 -9.53 6.44 -1.24
N GLU A 104 -9.19 6.59 0.01
CA GLU A 104 -7.82 6.90 0.43
C GLU A 104 -7.57 6.29 1.80
N GLY A 105 -6.32 6.21 2.18
CA GLY A 105 -6.01 5.64 3.48
C GLY A 105 -4.53 5.63 3.76
N GLU A 106 -4.21 5.04 4.91
CA GLU A 106 -2.83 4.91 5.34
C GLU A 106 -2.66 3.66 6.18
N THR A 107 -1.47 3.06 6.10
CA THR A 107 -1.11 1.91 6.90
C THR A 107 0.26 2.15 7.52
N PRO A 108 0.35 2.29 8.84
CA PRO A 108 1.63 2.18 9.51
C PRO A 108 2.18 0.78 9.30
N LEU A 109 3.49 0.68 9.05
CA LEU A 109 4.18 -0.58 8.85
C LEU A 109 5.37 -0.66 9.79
N ILE A 110 5.58 -1.84 10.38
CA ILE A 110 6.68 -2.08 11.30
C ILE A 110 7.55 -3.19 10.72
N CYS A 111 8.87 -2.96 10.66
CA CYS A 111 9.80 -4.01 10.28
C CYS A 111 9.85 -5.07 11.38
N PHE A 112 9.77 -6.32 10.97
CA PHE A 112 9.58 -7.43 11.88
C PHE A 112 10.41 -8.63 11.42
N ASN A 113 11.15 -9.21 12.36
CA ASN A 113 11.91 -10.40 12.10
C ASN A 113 11.02 -11.61 12.42
N TYR A 114 10.62 -12.36 11.39
CA TYR A 114 9.72 -13.49 11.55
C TYR A 114 10.34 -14.68 12.25
N GLN A 115 11.68 -14.75 12.34
CA GLN A 115 12.37 -15.80 13.06
C GLN A 115 12.41 -15.50 14.56
N THR A 116 12.87 -14.30 14.93
CA THR A 116 12.95 -13.89 16.34
C THR A 116 11.61 -13.43 16.90
N ARG A 117 10.65 -13.12 16.02
CA ARG A 117 9.32 -12.64 16.35
C ARG A 117 9.35 -11.30 17.08
N LYS A 118 10.27 -10.42 16.68
CA LYS A 118 10.46 -9.10 17.27
C LYS A 118 10.59 -8.03 16.21
N PRO A 119 10.21 -6.78 16.50
CA PRO A 119 10.51 -5.65 15.64
C PRO A 119 12.02 -5.54 15.41
N CYS A 120 12.40 -5.06 14.25
CA CYS A 120 13.80 -4.84 13.91
C CYS A 120 13.96 -3.53 13.16
N ARG A 121 15.21 -3.09 13.03
CA ARG A 121 15.53 -1.88 12.29
C ARG A 121 15.22 -2.09 10.80
N ILE A 122 14.73 -1.05 10.12
CA ILE A 122 14.57 -1.07 8.67
C ILE A 122 15.94 -1.40 8.06
N PRO A 123 16.05 -2.43 7.18
CA PRO A 123 17.30 -2.76 6.53
C PRO A 123 17.89 -1.53 5.83
N ALA A 124 19.19 -1.29 6.02
CA ALA A 124 19.84 -0.06 5.56
C ALA A 124 19.70 0.17 4.06
N GLU A 125 19.91 -0.87 3.26
CA GLU A 125 19.81 -0.76 1.80
C GLU A 125 18.38 -0.42 1.37
N PHE A 126 17.39 -1.09 1.93
CA PHE A 126 15.98 -0.80 1.64
C PHE A 126 15.65 0.64 2.03
N ARG A 127 16.12 1.07 3.19
CA ARG A 127 15.90 2.44 3.67
C ARG A 127 16.44 3.46 2.67
N GLU A 128 17.63 3.24 2.14
CA GLU A 128 18.24 4.14 1.17
C GLU A 128 17.43 4.20 -0.12
N VAL A 129 16.98 3.04 -0.62
CA VAL A 129 16.17 2.96 -1.82
C VAL A 129 14.85 3.69 -1.63
N LEU A 130 14.19 3.44 -0.52
CA LEU A 130 12.91 4.08 -0.20
C LEU A 130 13.05 5.59 -0.08
N ALA A 131 14.04 6.05 0.67
CA ALA A 131 14.28 7.46 0.87
C ALA A 131 14.60 8.18 -0.45
N ALA A 132 15.39 7.55 -1.32
CA ALA A 132 15.74 8.12 -2.61
C ALA A 132 14.50 8.20 -3.53
N PHE A 133 13.69 7.16 -3.55
CA PHE A 133 12.49 7.14 -4.39
C PHE A 133 11.50 8.22 -3.98
N GLU A 134 11.25 8.37 -2.69
CA GLU A 134 10.28 9.32 -2.16
C GLU A 134 10.86 10.71 -1.89
N VAL A 135 12.16 10.86 -2.06
CA VAL A 135 12.88 12.13 -1.77
C VAL A 135 12.70 12.52 -0.29
N LEU A 136 12.99 11.59 0.59
CA LEU A 136 12.89 11.79 2.04
C LEU A 136 14.26 12.08 2.68
#